data_43d067728741ea665d3a0e8c784f7fd4
#
_entry.id   43d067728741ea665d3a0e8c784f7fd4
#
_cell.length_a   1.000
_cell.length_b   1.000
_cell.length_c   1.000
_cell.angle_alpha   90.00
_cell.angle_beta   90.00
_cell.angle_gamma   90.00
#
_symmetry.space_group_name_H-M   'P 1'
#
loop_
_entity.id
_entity.type
_entity.pdbx_description
1 polymer ?
#
loop_
_entity_poly.entity_id
_entity_poly.type
_entity_poly.pdbx_seq_one_letter_code
_entity_poly.pdbx_strand_id
1 'polypeptide(L)'
;MRNNKCFLTMPAEVACAYKFSKYNIYLEASKGLVYNSVSQAVSMFENPIIDLKSIPELIDSGFIVPVDTDELSEIRKEYDEREQLSREFHLIIATTLDCQFRCFYCYESHSNVYMNEDVKQAIINLVSKQAMT
;
A
#
# COMPACT_ATOMS: atom_id res chain seq x y z
N MET A 1 13.66 2.57 13.72
CA MET A 1 13.72 2.43 12.24
C MET A 1 14.53 1.18 11.94
N ARG A 2 13.93 0.13 11.36
CA ARG A 2 14.68 -1.07 10.94
C ARG A 2 15.55 -0.66 9.75
N ASN A 3 16.86 -0.90 9.84
CA ASN A 3 17.78 -0.72 8.72
C ASN A 3 17.41 -1.73 7.62
N ASN A 4 16.62 -1.29 6.65
CA ASN A 4 16.19 -2.09 5.51
C ASN A 4 17.32 -2.13 4.48
N LYS A 5 18.49 -2.65 4.87
CA LYS A 5 19.62 -2.76 3.96
C LYS A 5 19.33 -3.83 2.92
N CYS A 6 19.31 -3.41 1.66
CA CYS A 6 19.29 -4.32 0.53
C CYS A 6 20.52 -5.24 0.61
N PHE A 7 20.31 -6.55 0.66
CA PHE A 7 21.39 -7.54 0.57
C PHE A 7 21.59 -8.03 -0.87
N LEU A 8 20.62 -7.72 -1.76
CA LEU A 8 20.69 -8.10 -3.16
C LEU A 8 21.61 -7.16 -3.94
N THR A 9 22.35 -7.72 -4.86
CA THR A 9 23.24 -6.98 -5.78
C THR A 9 22.79 -7.22 -7.21
N MET A 10 22.58 -6.15 -7.94
CA MET A 10 22.24 -6.18 -9.35
C MET A 10 23.50 -6.22 -10.21
N PRO A 11 23.59 -7.11 -11.23
CA PRO A 11 24.70 -7.08 -12.18
C PRO A 11 24.82 -5.71 -12.86
N ALA A 12 26.04 -5.26 -13.13
CA ALA A 12 26.30 -3.93 -13.71
C ALA A 12 25.60 -3.71 -15.06
N GLU A 13 25.44 -4.76 -15.84
CA GLU A 13 24.76 -4.75 -17.15
C GLU A 13 23.27 -4.42 -17.02
N VAL A 14 22.67 -4.74 -15.90
CA VAL A 14 21.24 -4.54 -15.60
C VAL A 14 21.00 -3.25 -14.83
N ALA A 15 21.92 -2.88 -13.95
CA ALA A 15 21.82 -1.70 -13.09
C ALA A 15 21.78 -0.36 -13.85
N CYS A 16 22.13 -0.34 -15.13
CA CYS A 16 21.96 0.85 -15.98
C CYS A 16 20.51 1.04 -16.46
N ALA A 17 19.73 -0.02 -16.54
CA ALA A 17 18.34 0.01 -17.04
C ALA A 17 17.28 -0.18 -15.94
N TYR A 18 17.66 -0.86 -14.85
CA TYR A 18 16.72 -1.23 -13.79
C TYR A 18 17.27 -0.87 -12.41
N LYS A 19 16.35 -0.69 -11.45
CA LYS A 19 16.64 -0.50 -10.02
C LYS A 19 15.75 -1.41 -9.19
N PHE A 20 16.16 -1.70 -7.95
CA PHE A 20 15.27 -2.34 -7.00
C PHE A 20 14.11 -1.40 -6.64
N SER A 21 12.90 -1.96 -6.59
CA SER A 21 11.75 -1.21 -6.11
C SER A 21 11.98 -0.74 -4.67
N LYS A 22 11.63 0.52 -4.40
CA LYS A 22 11.70 1.09 -3.04
C LYS A 22 10.66 0.48 -2.09
N TYR A 23 9.70 -0.25 -2.62
CA TYR A 23 8.68 -0.95 -1.86
C TYR A 23 9.06 -2.38 -1.49
N ASN A 24 10.29 -2.81 -1.81
CA ASN A 24 10.83 -4.07 -1.32
C ASN A 24 11.15 -4.00 0.17
N ILE A 25 10.62 -4.95 0.92
CA ILE A 25 10.86 -5.13 2.35
C ILE A 25 11.68 -6.41 2.53
N TYR A 26 12.87 -6.26 3.06
CA TYR A 26 13.78 -7.37 3.35
C TYR A 26 13.43 -7.94 4.72
N LEU A 27 12.69 -9.05 4.73
CA LEU A 27 12.13 -9.64 5.96
C LEU A 27 13.21 -10.36 6.78
N GLU A 28 14.02 -11.14 6.10
CA GLU A 28 15.12 -11.90 6.72
C GLU A 28 16.32 -11.91 5.77
N ALA A 29 17.20 -10.91 5.94
CA ALA A 29 18.33 -10.72 5.05
C ALA A 29 19.29 -11.93 4.99
N SER A 30 19.44 -12.68 6.10
CA SER A 30 20.26 -13.89 6.18
C SER A 30 19.72 -15.06 5.35
N LYS A 31 18.43 -15.07 5.07
CA LYS A 31 17.74 -16.11 4.26
C LYS A 31 17.28 -15.60 2.90
N GLY A 32 17.59 -14.37 2.55
CA GLY A 32 17.21 -13.81 1.27
C GLY A 32 15.71 -13.60 1.06
N LEU A 33 14.92 -13.50 2.12
CA LEU A 33 13.47 -13.35 2.03
C LEU A 33 13.08 -11.88 1.79
N VAL A 34 12.43 -11.62 0.66
CA VAL A 34 11.99 -10.29 0.23
C VAL A 34 10.49 -10.30 -0.05
N TYR A 35 9.81 -9.27 0.42
CA TYR A 35 8.40 -9.01 0.15
C TYR A 35 8.28 -7.65 -0.55
N ASN A 36 7.53 -7.57 -1.65
CA ASN A 36 7.17 -6.30 -2.25
C ASN A 36 5.78 -5.87 -1.78
N SER A 37 5.69 -4.70 -1.14
CA SER A 37 4.44 -4.24 -0.51
C SER A 37 3.39 -3.72 -1.50
N VAL A 38 3.76 -3.48 -2.76
CA VAL A 38 2.84 -3.05 -3.82
C VAL A 38 2.26 -4.24 -4.56
N SER A 39 3.11 -5.09 -5.12
CA SER A 39 2.68 -6.29 -5.85
C SER A 39 2.22 -7.42 -4.94
N GLN A 40 2.53 -7.35 -3.63
CA GLN A 40 2.31 -8.39 -2.62
C GLN A 40 3.09 -9.69 -2.91
N ALA A 41 4.05 -9.65 -3.82
CA ALA A 41 4.90 -10.77 -4.14
C ALA A 41 5.89 -11.06 -3.01
N VAL A 42 6.17 -12.36 -2.79
CA VAL A 42 7.21 -12.84 -1.87
C VAL A 42 8.18 -13.69 -2.65
N SER A 43 9.46 -13.47 -2.46
CA SER A 43 10.50 -14.30 -3.06
C SER A 43 11.63 -14.58 -2.08
N MET A 44 12.27 -15.73 -2.26
CA MET A 44 13.46 -16.13 -1.52
C MET A 44 14.64 -16.25 -2.47
N PHE A 45 15.69 -15.49 -2.19
CA PHE A 45 16.90 -15.45 -2.99
C PHE A 45 18.01 -16.23 -2.28
N GLU A 46 18.47 -17.31 -2.87
CA GLU A 46 19.57 -18.11 -2.31
C GLU A 46 20.92 -17.38 -2.44
N ASN A 47 21.06 -16.57 -3.48
CA ASN A 47 22.26 -15.78 -3.74
C ASN A 47 21.97 -14.27 -3.66
N PRO A 48 22.90 -13.47 -3.14
CA PRO A 48 22.75 -12.02 -3.13
C PRO A 48 22.86 -11.39 -4.52
N ILE A 49 23.46 -12.10 -5.49
CA ILE A 49 23.59 -11.64 -6.88
C ILE A 49 22.43 -12.19 -7.69
N ILE A 50 21.67 -11.30 -8.30
CA ILE A 50 20.53 -11.66 -9.16
C ILE A 50 21.04 -12.31 -10.45
N ASP A 51 20.47 -13.48 -10.80
CA ASP A 51 20.70 -14.12 -12.08
C ASP A 51 19.99 -13.34 -13.20
N LEU A 52 20.70 -13.09 -14.31
CA LEU A 52 20.15 -12.41 -15.49
C LEU A 52 18.90 -13.11 -16.05
N LYS A 53 18.80 -14.42 -15.90
CA LYS A 53 17.63 -15.21 -16.36
C LYS A 53 16.38 -14.94 -15.55
N SER A 54 16.51 -14.51 -14.30
CA SER A 54 15.38 -14.21 -13.44
C SER A 54 14.84 -12.78 -13.60
N ILE A 55 15.51 -11.92 -14.38
CA ILE A 55 15.13 -10.52 -14.56
C ILE A 55 13.67 -10.35 -15.02
N PRO A 56 13.18 -11.06 -16.06
CA PRO A 56 11.79 -10.90 -16.49
C PRO A 56 10.78 -11.21 -15.36
N GLU A 57 11.00 -12.29 -14.62
CA GLU A 57 10.15 -12.69 -13.50
C GLU A 57 10.18 -11.65 -12.36
N LEU A 58 11.35 -11.06 -12.10
CA LEU A 58 11.50 -10.03 -11.07
C LEU A 58 10.85 -8.69 -11.47
N ILE A 59 10.77 -8.39 -12.76
CA ILE A 59 10.01 -7.24 -13.28
C ILE A 59 8.52 -7.50 -13.10
N ASP A 60 8.02 -8.66 -13.56
CA ASP A 60 6.61 -9.03 -13.48
C ASP A 60 6.12 -9.08 -12.02
N SER A 61 6.99 -9.50 -11.12
CA SER A 61 6.71 -9.55 -9.67
C SER A 61 6.92 -8.19 -8.96
N GLY A 62 7.39 -7.17 -9.65
CA GLY A 62 7.59 -5.82 -9.11
C GLY A 62 8.80 -5.66 -8.18
N PHE A 63 9.72 -6.64 -8.12
CA PHE A 63 10.93 -6.52 -7.29
C PHE A 63 11.96 -5.56 -7.90
N ILE A 64 12.00 -5.46 -9.21
CA ILE A 64 12.81 -4.51 -9.95
C ILE A 64 11.93 -3.72 -10.93
N VAL A 65 12.29 -2.46 -11.14
CA VAL A 65 11.57 -1.54 -12.02
C VAL A 65 12.58 -0.79 -12.90
N PRO A 66 12.18 -0.25 -14.07
CA PRO A 66 13.03 0.63 -14.86
C PRO A 66 13.62 1.76 -14.00
N VAL A 67 14.86 2.17 -14.29
CA VAL A 67 15.60 3.14 -13.47
C VAL A 67 14.92 4.51 -13.41
N ASP A 68 14.23 4.90 -14.47
CA ASP A 68 13.48 6.17 -14.62
C ASP A 68 12.06 6.14 -14.09
N THR A 69 11.56 4.97 -13.65
CA THR A 69 10.21 4.84 -13.11
C THR A 69 10.02 5.68 -11.84
N ASP A 70 9.01 6.55 -11.84
CA ASP A 70 8.46 7.13 -10.63
C ASP A 70 7.35 6.23 -10.06
N GLU A 71 7.77 5.27 -9.25
CA GLU A 71 6.89 4.27 -8.64
C GLU A 71 5.71 4.89 -7.87
N LEU A 72 5.90 6.06 -7.25
CA LEU A 72 4.82 6.70 -6.50
C LEU A 72 3.75 7.26 -7.43
N SER A 73 4.16 7.86 -8.55
CA SER A 73 3.22 8.37 -9.55
C SER A 73 2.43 7.25 -10.22
N GLU A 74 3.06 6.11 -10.49
CA GLU A 74 2.38 4.94 -11.05
C GLU A 74 1.33 4.37 -10.08
N ILE A 75 1.69 4.22 -8.80
CA ILE A 75 0.76 3.74 -7.76
C ILE A 75 -0.42 4.71 -7.59
N ARG A 76 -0.17 6.02 -7.59
CA ARG A 76 -1.25 7.01 -7.52
C ARG A 76 -2.19 6.92 -8.71
N LYS A 77 -1.64 6.81 -9.91
CA LYS A 77 -2.43 6.66 -11.12
C LYS A 77 -3.31 5.41 -11.08
N GLU A 78 -2.74 4.28 -10.68
CA GLU A 78 -3.49 3.03 -10.54
C GLU A 78 -4.60 3.13 -9.47
N TYR A 79 -4.30 3.79 -8.35
CA TYR A 79 -5.28 4.06 -7.30
C TYR A 79 -6.44 4.93 -7.81
N ASP A 80 -6.11 6.05 -8.47
CA ASP A 80 -7.11 6.98 -9.02
C ASP A 80 -7.99 6.30 -10.09
N GLU A 81 -7.39 5.48 -10.95
CA GLU A 81 -8.12 4.70 -11.96
C GLU A 81 -9.08 3.69 -11.30
N ARG A 82 -8.64 2.98 -10.27
CA ARG A 82 -9.48 2.03 -9.53
C ARG A 82 -10.63 2.74 -8.80
N GLU A 83 -10.35 3.88 -8.18
CA GLU A 83 -11.36 4.69 -7.49
C GLU A 83 -12.43 5.20 -8.47
N GLN A 84 -12.04 5.66 -9.66
CA GLN A 84 -12.98 6.09 -10.71
C GLN A 84 -13.82 4.93 -11.27
N LEU A 85 -13.29 3.71 -11.31
CA LEU A 85 -13.99 2.52 -11.77
C LEU A 85 -14.87 1.91 -10.68
N SER A 86 -14.62 2.20 -9.42
CA SER A 86 -15.41 1.71 -8.30
C SER A 86 -16.77 2.39 -8.29
N ARG A 87 -17.84 1.60 -8.43
CA ARG A 87 -19.23 2.04 -8.22
C ARG A 87 -19.69 1.84 -6.77
N GLU A 88 -18.78 1.39 -5.90
CA GLU A 88 -19.11 1.11 -4.51
C GLU A 88 -18.93 2.38 -3.68
N PHE A 89 -19.96 2.73 -2.95
CA PHE A 89 -19.93 3.82 -1.99
C PHE A 89 -19.93 3.25 -0.57
N HIS A 90 -18.80 3.35 0.11
CA HIS A 90 -18.65 2.91 1.49
C HIS A 90 -18.79 4.09 2.44
N LEU A 91 -19.78 4.03 3.33
CA LEU A 91 -20.02 5.05 4.34
C LEU A 91 -19.94 4.44 5.74
N ILE A 92 -18.96 4.88 6.51
CA ILE A 92 -18.79 4.50 7.90
C ILE A 92 -19.28 5.65 8.78
N ILE A 93 -20.27 5.38 9.64
CA ILE A 93 -20.90 6.38 10.49
C ILE A 93 -20.59 6.08 11.95
N ALA A 94 -19.79 6.93 12.59
CA ALA A 94 -19.61 6.93 14.02
C ALA A 94 -20.66 7.85 14.66
N THR A 95 -21.63 7.27 15.34
CA THR A 95 -22.75 8.02 15.97
C THR A 95 -22.33 8.72 17.25
N THR A 96 -21.27 8.26 17.89
CA THR A 96 -20.69 8.83 19.10
C THR A 96 -19.21 8.47 19.21
N LEU A 97 -18.44 9.32 19.85
CA LEU A 97 -17.07 9.06 20.30
C LEU A 97 -17.01 8.68 21.78
N ASP A 98 -18.17 8.69 22.48
CA ASP A 98 -18.28 8.30 23.89
C ASP A 98 -18.41 6.78 24.03
N CYS A 99 -17.31 6.09 23.84
CA CYS A 99 -17.24 4.65 23.95
C CYS A 99 -16.96 4.23 25.40
N GLN A 100 -17.73 3.27 25.90
CA GLN A 100 -17.57 2.71 27.25
C GLN A 100 -16.30 1.83 27.38
N PHE A 101 -15.78 1.29 26.26
CA PHE A 101 -14.56 0.51 26.24
C PHE A 101 -13.34 1.41 26.25
N ARG A 102 -12.20 0.87 26.70
CA ARG A 102 -10.89 1.53 26.74
C ARG A 102 -9.84 0.57 26.17
N CYS A 103 -10.04 0.15 24.90
CA CYS A 103 -9.12 -0.77 24.25
C CYS A 103 -7.74 -0.13 24.07
N PHE A 104 -6.69 -0.85 24.43
CA PHE A 104 -5.30 -0.35 24.37
C PHE A 104 -4.83 0.02 22.95
N TYR A 105 -5.49 -0.51 21.93
CA TYR A 105 -5.23 -0.24 20.50
C TYR A 105 -6.22 0.76 19.87
N CYS A 106 -7.07 1.39 20.68
CA CYS A 106 -8.07 2.32 20.17
C CYS A 106 -7.42 3.65 19.77
N TYR A 107 -7.76 4.12 18.58
CA TYR A 107 -7.30 5.41 18.06
C TYR A 107 -8.28 6.56 18.38
N GLU A 108 -9.46 6.23 18.90
CA GLU A 108 -10.50 7.21 19.25
C GLU A 108 -10.16 8.00 20.53
N SER A 109 -10.54 9.26 20.55
CA SER A 109 -10.27 10.16 21.68
C SER A 109 -11.17 9.95 22.89
N HIS A 110 -12.19 9.09 22.81
CA HIS A 110 -13.20 8.84 23.85
C HIS A 110 -13.83 10.11 24.42
N SER A 111 -14.09 11.08 23.55
CA SER A 111 -14.72 12.34 23.92
C SER A 111 -16.25 12.20 23.99
N ASN A 112 -16.88 12.97 24.90
CA ASN A 112 -18.33 13.00 25.03
C ASN A 112 -18.98 13.80 23.87
N VAL A 113 -18.88 13.24 22.67
CA VAL A 113 -19.41 13.83 21.43
C VAL A 113 -20.41 12.87 20.81
N TYR A 114 -21.58 13.40 20.48
CA TYR A 114 -22.65 12.68 19.82
C TYR A 114 -23.01 13.35 18.50
N MET A 115 -23.50 12.55 17.56
CA MET A 115 -24.00 13.06 16.28
C MET A 115 -25.20 13.97 16.53
N ASN A 116 -25.12 15.19 16.03
CA ASN A 116 -26.23 16.15 16.06
C ASN A 116 -27.17 15.99 14.85
N GLU A 117 -28.28 16.71 14.85
CA GLU A 117 -29.29 16.62 13.80
C GLU A 117 -28.77 17.14 12.44
N ASP A 118 -27.91 18.17 12.44
CA ASP A 118 -27.33 18.71 11.20
C ASP A 118 -26.45 17.68 10.50
N VAL A 119 -25.64 16.92 11.26
CA VAL A 119 -24.82 15.84 10.71
C VAL A 119 -25.71 14.70 10.18
N LYS A 120 -26.77 14.32 10.88
CA LYS A 120 -27.72 13.29 10.38
C LYS A 120 -28.33 13.74 9.05
N GLN A 121 -28.78 14.97 8.95
CA GLN A 121 -29.38 15.50 7.72
C GLN A 121 -28.36 15.56 6.58
N ALA A 122 -27.11 15.92 6.87
CA ALA A 122 -26.04 15.91 5.89
C ALA A 122 -25.77 14.49 5.35
N ILE A 123 -25.78 13.47 6.22
CA ILE A 123 -25.62 12.06 5.82
C ILE A 123 -26.80 11.62 4.92
N ILE A 124 -28.04 11.93 5.30
CA ILE A 124 -29.22 11.60 4.50
C ILE A 124 -29.14 12.23 3.11
N ASN A 125 -28.75 13.50 3.03
CA ASN A 125 -28.60 14.21 1.77
C ASN A 125 -27.48 13.58 0.90
N LEU A 126 -26.36 13.20 1.52
CA LEU A 126 -25.24 12.55 0.84
C LEU A 126 -25.66 11.20 0.24
N VAL A 127 -26.29 10.34 1.05
CA VAL A 127 -26.77 9.03 0.61
C VAL A 127 -27.83 9.16 -0.48
N SER A 128 -28.78 10.09 -0.32
CA SER A 128 -29.80 10.33 -1.33
C SER A 128 -29.23 10.78 -2.67
N LYS A 129 -28.23 11.65 -2.64
CA LYS A 129 -27.51 12.10 -3.84
C LYS A 129 -26.79 10.94 -4.53
N GLN A 130 -26.12 10.10 -3.76
CA GLN A 130 -25.36 8.96 -4.27
C GLN A 130 -26.27 7.87 -4.85
N ALA A 131 -27.45 7.65 -4.27
CA ALA A 131 -28.41 6.68 -4.77
C ALA A 131 -29.11 7.08 -6.08
N MET A 132 -28.99 8.35 -6.49
CA MET A 132 -29.57 8.87 -7.73
C MET A 132 -28.57 8.91 -8.89
N THR A 133 -27.31 8.55 -8.64
CA THR A 133 -26.21 8.53 -9.62
C THR A 133 -25.93 7.13 -10.11
#